data_3cf6235623849069be6f3babe92cc858
#
_entry.id   3cf6235623849069be6f3babe92cc858
#
_cell.length_a   1.000
_cell.length_b   1.000
_cell.length_c   1.000
_cell.angle_alpha   90.00
_cell.angle_beta   90.00
_cell.angle_gamma   90.00
#
_symmetry.space_group_name_H-M   'P 1'
#
loop_
_entity.id
_entity.type
_entity.pdbx_description
1 polymer ?
#
loop_
_entity_poly.entity_id
_entity_poly.type
_entity_poly.pdbx_seq_one_letter_code
_entity_poly.pdbx_strand_id
1 'polypeptide(L)'
;MEYGGKSSPLNTEPAIYDPQTPLQSLKAGRRNISLAALILVNLIPLVGVVAWQWDVASVVILYWSENIVLGIYTLVKMLAKNPARGIFMGAFFTIHYGGFCAVHGIFVLALTVGDMPDFMDGEPWPLFLVFVQMLIQVISQVLSMAPPEWLVGFAALFISHGISLVLNYFLGGEHKAQELKGLMHAPYKRIVVLHVAIIAGGFGVAAFDSPVVLLVLLVVLKLGLDVWLHNKEHARSNARVARSQAHA
;
A
#
# COMPACT_ATOMS: atom_id res chain seq x y z
N MET A 1 59.92 31.94 -47.35
CA MET A 1 58.48 31.59 -47.03
C MET A 1 58.47 30.44 -46.02
N GLU A 2 58.35 30.80 -44.78
CA GLU A 2 58.43 29.85 -43.66
C GLU A 2 57.01 29.57 -43.15
N TYR A 3 56.56 28.32 -43.27
CA TYR A 3 55.28 27.87 -42.74
C TYR A 3 55.48 27.31 -41.31
N GLY A 4 55.23 28.13 -40.31
CA GLY A 4 55.22 27.74 -38.91
C GLY A 4 53.85 27.07 -38.53
N GLY A 5 53.84 25.77 -38.59
CA GLY A 5 52.68 24.99 -38.02
C GLY A 5 52.78 24.97 -36.51
N LYS A 6 51.90 25.71 -35.83
CA LYS A 6 51.64 25.53 -34.36
C LYS A 6 50.78 24.33 -34.15
N SER A 7 51.38 23.22 -33.72
CA SER A 7 50.60 22.08 -33.09
C SER A 7 50.15 22.48 -31.70
N SER A 8 48.85 22.62 -31.53
CA SER A 8 48.22 22.72 -30.21
C SER A 8 48.39 21.40 -29.47
N PRO A 9 48.85 21.38 -28.23
CA PRO A 9 48.84 20.16 -27.43
C PRO A 9 47.39 19.79 -27.09
N LEU A 10 46.98 18.57 -27.46
CA LEU A 10 45.76 17.94 -26.98
C LEU A 10 45.90 17.77 -25.46
N ASN A 11 45.22 18.64 -24.70
CA ASN A 11 45.08 18.52 -23.26
C ASN A 11 44.13 17.35 -22.99
N THR A 12 44.62 16.12 -22.99
CA THR A 12 43.92 14.96 -22.44
C THR A 12 44.14 15.00 -20.94
N GLU A 13 43.28 15.75 -20.23
CA GLU A 13 43.15 15.54 -18.79
C GLU A 13 42.74 14.07 -18.54
N PRO A 14 43.50 13.33 -17.73
CA PRO A 14 43.08 11.98 -17.37
C PRO A 14 41.75 12.09 -16.64
N ALA A 15 40.76 11.33 -17.10
CA ALA A 15 39.46 11.22 -16.43
C ALA A 15 39.71 10.86 -14.96
N ILE A 16 39.43 11.79 -14.06
CA ILE A 16 39.57 11.59 -12.62
C ILE A 16 38.65 10.45 -12.24
N TYR A 17 39.19 9.29 -11.88
CA TYR A 17 38.44 8.16 -11.37
C TYR A 17 37.75 8.57 -10.06
N ASP A 18 36.43 8.77 -10.09
CA ASP A 18 35.61 8.98 -8.90
C ASP A 18 35.19 7.62 -8.35
N PRO A 19 35.70 7.19 -7.17
CA PRO A 19 35.34 5.91 -6.53
C PRO A 19 33.90 5.81 -6.17
N GLN A 20 33.15 6.91 -6.15
CA GLN A 20 31.72 6.95 -5.81
C GLN A 20 30.81 6.55 -6.99
N THR A 21 31.28 6.70 -8.22
CA THR A 21 30.47 6.44 -9.43
C THR A 21 29.99 5.00 -9.56
N PRO A 22 30.79 3.95 -9.28
CA PRO A 22 30.32 2.57 -9.32
C PRO A 22 29.27 2.25 -8.26
N LEU A 23 29.42 2.79 -7.05
CA LEU A 23 28.46 2.59 -5.96
C LEU A 23 27.13 3.30 -6.23
N GLN A 24 27.16 4.46 -6.85
CA GLN A 24 25.96 5.20 -7.23
C GLN A 24 25.21 4.47 -8.36
N SER A 25 25.90 3.94 -9.34
CA SER A 25 25.31 3.16 -10.44
C SER A 25 24.65 1.85 -9.93
N LEU A 26 25.30 1.14 -9.01
CA LEU A 26 24.74 -0.06 -8.37
C LEU A 26 23.48 0.26 -7.54
N LYS A 27 23.48 1.36 -6.79
CA LYS A 27 22.30 1.82 -6.04
C LYS A 27 21.14 2.20 -6.97
N ALA A 28 21.45 2.89 -8.08
CA ALA A 28 20.46 3.24 -9.10
C ALA A 28 19.89 1.99 -9.78
N GLY A 29 20.72 1.01 -10.13
CA GLY A 29 20.29 -0.28 -10.69
C GLY A 29 19.35 -1.04 -9.75
N ARG A 30 19.72 -1.18 -8.49
CA ARG A 30 18.86 -1.84 -7.47
C ARG A 30 17.53 -1.12 -7.28
N ARG A 31 17.52 0.21 -7.30
CA ARG A 31 16.29 1.01 -7.24
C ARG A 31 15.37 0.73 -8.42
N ASN A 32 15.91 0.71 -9.63
CA ASN A 32 15.13 0.47 -10.84
C ASN A 32 14.55 -0.94 -10.88
N ILE A 33 15.30 -1.94 -10.43
CA ILE A 33 14.81 -3.33 -10.30
C ILE A 33 13.67 -3.40 -9.27
N SER A 34 13.83 -2.77 -8.11
CA SER A 34 12.79 -2.74 -7.08
C SER A 34 11.53 -2.03 -7.56
N LEU A 35 11.67 -0.92 -8.27
CA LEU A 35 10.56 -0.19 -8.86
C LEU A 35 9.86 -1.01 -9.96
N ALA A 36 10.61 -1.65 -10.84
CA ALA A 36 10.05 -2.51 -11.88
C ALA A 36 9.28 -3.70 -11.27
N ALA A 37 9.84 -4.35 -10.25
CA ALA A 37 9.17 -5.43 -9.52
C ALA A 37 7.85 -4.94 -8.87
N LEU A 38 7.87 -3.76 -8.24
CA LEU A 38 6.69 -3.15 -7.66
C LEU A 38 5.59 -2.91 -8.71
N ILE A 39 5.95 -2.35 -9.87
CA ILE A 39 5.01 -2.12 -10.97
C ILE A 39 4.43 -3.44 -11.48
N LEU A 40 5.29 -4.42 -11.77
CA LEU A 40 4.86 -5.71 -12.27
C LEU A 40 3.88 -6.41 -11.34
N VAL A 41 4.19 -6.47 -10.04
CA VAL A 41 3.33 -7.11 -9.04
C VAL A 41 1.96 -6.42 -8.95
N ASN A 42 1.93 -5.08 -9.02
CA ASN A 42 0.66 -4.35 -8.99
C ASN A 42 -0.16 -4.48 -10.28
N LEU A 43 0.44 -4.83 -11.41
CA LEU A 43 -0.27 -5.07 -12.67
C LEU A 43 -0.82 -6.50 -12.79
N ILE A 44 -0.33 -7.47 -12.01
CA ILE A 44 -0.79 -8.87 -12.06
C ILE A 44 -2.32 -8.98 -11.96
N PRO A 45 -3.03 -8.30 -11.03
CA PRO A 45 -4.48 -8.43 -10.92
C PRO A 45 -5.21 -7.92 -12.17
N LEU A 46 -4.72 -6.84 -12.78
CA LEU A 46 -5.31 -6.30 -14.01
C LEU A 46 -5.11 -7.26 -15.19
N VAL A 47 -3.91 -7.82 -15.34
CA VAL A 47 -3.61 -8.86 -16.33
C VAL A 47 -4.45 -10.11 -16.05
N GLY A 48 -4.60 -10.50 -14.79
CA GLY A 48 -5.44 -11.61 -14.36
C GLY A 48 -6.88 -11.48 -14.82
N VAL A 49 -7.46 -10.31 -14.66
CA VAL A 49 -8.84 -10.04 -15.11
C VAL A 49 -8.93 -10.07 -16.65
N VAL A 50 -8.02 -9.39 -17.36
CA VAL A 50 -8.11 -9.22 -18.82
C VAL A 50 -7.71 -10.50 -19.57
N ALA A 51 -6.62 -11.17 -19.16
CA ALA A 51 -6.05 -12.31 -19.87
C ALA A 51 -6.53 -13.67 -19.34
N TRP A 52 -6.78 -13.78 -18.03
CA TRP A 52 -7.14 -15.04 -17.36
C TRP A 52 -8.59 -15.06 -16.86
N GLN A 53 -9.36 -14.03 -17.19
CA GLN A 53 -10.78 -13.91 -16.84
C GLN A 53 -11.04 -14.06 -15.31
N TRP A 54 -10.14 -13.55 -14.50
CA TRP A 54 -10.39 -13.49 -13.06
C TRP A 54 -11.61 -12.63 -12.79
N ASP A 55 -12.40 -13.04 -11.80
CA ASP A 55 -13.55 -12.29 -11.38
C ASP A 55 -13.13 -10.93 -10.80
N VAL A 56 -13.67 -9.86 -11.37
CA VAL A 56 -13.35 -8.47 -11.00
C VAL A 56 -13.74 -8.20 -9.56
N ALA A 57 -14.91 -8.69 -9.12
CA ALA A 57 -15.41 -8.47 -7.76
C ALA A 57 -14.44 -9.07 -6.74
N SER A 58 -14.01 -10.31 -6.96
CA SER A 58 -13.04 -11.00 -6.10
C SER A 58 -11.73 -10.24 -5.98
N VAL A 59 -11.21 -9.68 -7.08
CA VAL A 59 -9.95 -8.90 -7.06
C VAL A 59 -10.13 -7.59 -6.30
N VAL A 60 -11.20 -6.85 -6.53
CA VAL A 60 -11.48 -5.57 -5.84
C VAL A 60 -11.72 -5.80 -4.35
N ILE A 61 -12.46 -6.85 -3.97
CA ILE A 61 -12.69 -7.25 -2.58
C ILE A 61 -11.37 -7.63 -1.92
N LEU A 62 -10.44 -8.30 -2.63
CA LEU A 62 -9.12 -8.63 -2.09
C LEU A 62 -8.29 -7.36 -1.79
N TYR A 63 -8.33 -6.35 -2.66
CA TYR A 63 -7.70 -5.04 -2.39
C TYR A 63 -8.31 -4.32 -1.19
N TRP A 64 -9.64 -4.39 -1.03
CA TRP A 64 -10.29 -3.86 0.17
C TRP A 64 -9.84 -4.62 1.42
N SER A 65 -9.78 -5.95 1.36
CA SER A 65 -9.38 -6.83 2.47
C SER A 65 -7.94 -6.59 2.93
N GLU A 66 -7.05 -6.13 2.06
CA GLU A 66 -5.70 -5.71 2.44
C GLU A 66 -5.73 -4.61 3.53
N ASN A 67 -6.72 -3.70 3.51
CA ASN A 67 -6.86 -2.68 4.56
C ASN A 67 -7.25 -3.29 5.90
N ILE A 68 -8.08 -4.35 5.92
CA ILE A 68 -8.41 -5.08 7.13
C ILE A 68 -7.16 -5.73 7.73
N VAL A 69 -6.37 -6.41 6.89
CA VAL A 69 -5.11 -7.04 7.29
C VAL A 69 -4.15 -6.00 7.88
N LEU A 70 -3.98 -4.86 7.21
CA LEU A 70 -3.15 -3.75 7.70
C LEU A 70 -3.66 -3.20 9.04
N GLY A 71 -4.97 -3.07 9.20
CA GLY A 71 -5.61 -2.66 10.45
C GLY A 71 -5.26 -3.60 11.61
N ILE A 72 -5.42 -4.91 11.39
CA ILE A 72 -5.09 -5.94 12.39
C ILE A 72 -3.61 -5.85 12.80
N TYR A 73 -2.69 -5.82 11.84
CA TYR A 73 -1.26 -5.74 12.15
C TYR A 73 -0.86 -4.39 12.78
N THR A 74 -1.57 -3.31 12.48
CA THR A 74 -1.39 -2.02 13.15
C THR A 74 -1.79 -2.10 14.61
N LEU A 75 -2.92 -2.73 14.94
CA LEU A 75 -3.32 -2.98 16.32
C LEU A 75 -2.29 -3.81 17.07
N VAL A 76 -1.78 -4.89 16.46
CA VAL A 76 -0.72 -5.72 17.06
C VAL A 76 0.53 -4.87 17.35
N LYS A 77 0.96 -4.04 16.40
CA LYS A 77 2.11 -3.13 16.60
C LYS A 77 1.87 -2.13 17.73
N MET A 78 0.68 -1.54 17.80
CA MET A 78 0.32 -0.56 18.84
C MET A 78 0.30 -1.20 20.25
N LEU A 79 -0.26 -2.40 20.38
CA LEU A 79 -0.29 -3.16 21.64
C LEU A 79 1.09 -3.59 22.06
N ALA A 80 1.92 -4.08 21.12
CA ALA A 80 3.29 -4.47 21.38
C ALA A 80 4.19 -3.29 21.80
N LYS A 81 3.93 -2.09 21.25
CA LYS A 81 4.71 -0.87 21.56
C LYS A 81 4.45 -0.36 22.98
N ASN A 82 3.20 -0.29 23.38
CA ASN A 82 2.80 0.13 24.72
C ASN A 82 1.39 -0.42 25.01
N PRO A 83 1.25 -1.48 25.80
CA PRO A 83 -0.03 -2.12 26.04
C PRO A 83 -1.10 -1.18 26.58
N ALA A 84 -0.81 -0.39 27.60
CA ALA A 84 -1.83 0.47 28.24
C ALA A 84 -2.35 1.57 27.31
N ARG A 85 -1.45 2.33 26.66
CA ARG A 85 -1.83 3.35 25.69
C ARG A 85 -2.34 2.72 24.40
N GLY A 86 -1.81 1.56 24.01
CA GLY A 86 -2.18 0.81 22.82
C GLY A 86 -3.63 0.31 22.89
N ILE A 87 -4.11 -0.11 24.06
CA ILE A 87 -5.52 -0.50 24.23
C ILE A 87 -6.44 0.71 24.00
N PHE A 88 -6.16 1.85 24.63
CA PHE A 88 -7.01 3.04 24.48
C PHE A 88 -7.00 3.58 23.04
N MET A 89 -5.81 3.78 22.47
CA MET A 89 -5.68 4.25 21.08
C MET A 89 -6.14 3.20 20.09
N GLY A 90 -5.96 1.91 20.38
CA GLY A 90 -6.45 0.80 19.57
C GLY A 90 -7.96 0.71 19.53
N ALA A 91 -8.65 0.95 20.65
CA ALA A 91 -10.12 1.02 20.67
C ALA A 91 -10.63 2.15 19.76
N PHE A 92 -10.05 3.36 19.89
CA PHE A 92 -10.37 4.46 18.97
C PHE A 92 -10.06 4.11 17.52
N PHE A 93 -8.91 3.53 17.26
CA PHE A 93 -8.50 3.11 15.91
C PHE A 93 -9.46 2.08 15.32
N THR A 94 -9.88 1.09 16.11
CA THR A 94 -10.82 0.05 15.67
C THR A 94 -12.16 0.66 15.25
N ILE A 95 -12.71 1.58 16.04
CA ILE A 95 -13.97 2.26 15.71
C ILE A 95 -13.78 3.15 14.48
N HIS A 96 -12.77 4.02 14.48
CA HIS A 96 -12.61 5.04 13.45
C HIS A 96 -12.10 4.45 12.13
N TYR A 97 -10.99 3.73 12.15
CA TYR A 97 -10.42 3.08 10.97
C TYR A 97 -11.29 1.93 10.47
N GLY A 98 -11.82 1.12 11.40
CA GLY A 98 -12.75 0.04 11.09
C GLY A 98 -14.05 0.57 10.48
N GLY A 99 -14.58 1.70 10.96
CA GLY A 99 -15.72 2.38 10.37
C GLY A 99 -15.47 2.81 8.91
N PHE A 100 -14.30 3.38 8.62
CA PHE A 100 -13.91 3.65 7.23
C PHE A 100 -13.85 2.37 6.40
N CYS A 101 -13.24 1.31 6.91
CA CYS A 101 -13.19 0.03 6.21
C CYS A 101 -14.60 -0.53 5.96
N ALA A 102 -15.52 -0.42 6.94
CA ALA A 102 -16.91 -0.88 6.80
C ALA A 102 -17.62 -0.13 5.66
N VAL A 103 -17.64 1.20 5.72
CA VAL A 103 -18.31 2.02 4.70
C VAL A 103 -17.72 1.75 3.31
N HIS A 104 -16.38 1.69 3.17
CA HIS A 104 -15.76 1.38 1.89
C HIS A 104 -16.08 -0.05 1.42
N GLY A 105 -16.16 -1.02 2.33
CA GLY A 105 -16.56 -2.39 2.00
C GLY A 105 -17.98 -2.48 1.47
N ILE A 106 -18.93 -1.74 2.04
CA ILE A 106 -20.30 -1.62 1.54
C ILE A 106 -20.28 -1.10 0.08
N PHE A 107 -19.55 -0.01 -0.18
CA PHE A 107 -19.45 0.54 -1.55
C PHE A 107 -18.76 -0.43 -2.51
N VAL A 108 -17.71 -1.13 -2.07
CA VAL A 108 -17.05 -2.15 -2.90
C VAL A 108 -18.04 -3.24 -3.29
N LEU A 109 -18.79 -3.77 -2.33
CA LEU A 109 -19.81 -4.80 -2.61
C LEU A 109 -20.90 -4.26 -3.55
N ALA A 110 -21.42 -3.06 -3.29
CA ALA A 110 -22.42 -2.42 -4.14
C ALA A 110 -21.97 -2.23 -5.58
N LEU A 111 -20.71 -1.79 -5.78
CA LEU A 111 -20.18 -1.50 -7.11
C LEU A 111 -19.71 -2.75 -7.89
N THR A 112 -19.51 -3.88 -7.20
CA THR A 112 -18.96 -5.09 -7.82
C THR A 112 -19.96 -6.24 -7.90
N VAL A 113 -20.82 -6.38 -6.89
CA VAL A 113 -21.79 -7.50 -6.81
C VAL A 113 -23.19 -7.05 -7.21
N GLY A 114 -23.52 -5.77 -7.03
CA GLY A 114 -24.80 -5.16 -7.46
C GLY A 114 -25.93 -5.33 -6.45
N ASP A 115 -26.13 -6.51 -5.89
CA ASP A 115 -27.14 -6.73 -4.86
C ASP A 115 -26.61 -6.31 -3.49
N MET A 116 -27.23 -5.27 -2.92
CA MET A 116 -26.90 -4.79 -1.57
C MET A 116 -27.61 -5.69 -0.55
N PRO A 117 -26.87 -6.53 0.19
CA PRO A 117 -27.47 -7.23 1.33
C PRO A 117 -27.92 -6.21 2.38
N ASP A 118 -28.90 -6.62 3.19
CA ASP A 118 -29.31 -5.81 4.33
C ASP A 118 -28.18 -5.79 5.38
N PHE A 119 -27.38 -4.71 5.37
CA PHE A 119 -26.22 -4.54 6.25
C PHE A 119 -26.58 -4.18 7.69
N MET A 120 -27.85 -4.06 8.02
CA MET A 120 -28.32 -3.70 9.34
C MET A 120 -29.25 -4.78 9.90
N ASP A 121 -28.82 -6.05 9.76
CA ASP A 121 -29.54 -7.16 10.37
C ASP A 121 -29.44 -7.07 11.90
N GLY A 122 -30.58 -6.89 12.57
CA GLY A 122 -30.67 -6.71 14.00
C GLY A 122 -30.68 -5.26 14.50
N GLU A 123 -30.76 -5.06 15.81
CA GLU A 123 -30.74 -3.73 16.41
C GLU A 123 -29.34 -3.10 16.31
N PRO A 124 -29.22 -1.81 15.91
CA PRO A 124 -27.94 -1.12 15.81
C PRO A 124 -27.28 -1.00 17.19
N TRP A 125 -25.98 -1.31 17.23
CA TRP A 125 -25.20 -1.15 18.44
C TRP A 125 -25.10 0.31 18.86
N PRO A 126 -25.03 0.61 20.16
CA PRO A 126 -25.09 1.99 20.64
C PRO A 126 -23.88 2.81 20.21
N LEU A 127 -24.12 4.10 19.91
CA LEU A 127 -23.11 5.09 19.60
C LEU A 127 -22.20 4.65 18.44
N PHE A 128 -20.89 4.84 18.61
CA PHE A 128 -19.89 4.54 17.58
C PHE A 128 -19.63 3.04 17.40
N LEU A 129 -20.17 2.17 18.24
CA LEU A 129 -20.03 0.71 18.09
C LEU A 129 -20.79 0.19 16.87
N VAL A 130 -21.76 0.94 16.34
CA VAL A 130 -22.42 0.63 15.06
C VAL A 130 -21.42 0.47 13.92
N PHE A 131 -20.32 1.22 13.90
CA PHE A 131 -19.27 1.07 12.88
C PHE A 131 -18.53 -0.27 12.98
N VAL A 132 -18.34 -0.78 14.20
CA VAL A 132 -17.78 -2.12 14.42
C VAL A 132 -18.76 -3.20 13.99
N GLN A 133 -20.05 -3.04 14.32
CA GLN A 133 -21.11 -3.93 13.84
C GLN A 133 -21.14 -3.99 12.31
N MET A 134 -21.15 -2.84 11.63
CA MET A 134 -21.11 -2.76 10.17
C MET A 134 -19.88 -3.47 9.61
N LEU A 135 -18.70 -3.28 10.22
CA LEU A 135 -17.49 -3.95 9.78
C LEU A 135 -17.60 -5.48 9.87
N ILE A 136 -18.14 -5.99 10.98
CA ILE A 136 -18.36 -7.43 11.18
C ILE A 136 -19.32 -7.97 10.13
N GLN A 137 -20.41 -7.27 9.85
CA GLN A 137 -21.40 -7.66 8.84
C GLN A 137 -20.81 -7.69 7.43
N VAL A 138 -20.03 -6.66 7.04
CA VAL A 138 -19.34 -6.64 5.74
C VAL A 138 -18.34 -7.79 5.62
N ILE A 139 -17.54 -8.05 6.66
CA ILE A 139 -16.59 -9.17 6.66
C ILE A 139 -17.35 -10.50 6.55
N SER A 140 -18.44 -10.68 7.31
CA SER A 140 -19.29 -11.88 7.24
C SER A 140 -19.84 -12.10 5.83
N GLN A 141 -20.33 -11.03 5.19
CA GLN A 141 -20.85 -11.08 3.81
C GLN A 141 -19.74 -11.47 2.82
N VAL A 142 -18.57 -10.84 2.91
CA VAL A 142 -17.41 -11.19 2.06
C VAL A 142 -17.05 -12.66 2.23
N LEU A 143 -16.98 -13.17 3.47
CA LEU A 143 -16.64 -14.56 3.75
C LEU A 143 -17.68 -15.55 3.24
N SER A 144 -18.98 -15.18 3.28
CA SER A 144 -20.07 -16.04 2.77
C SER A 144 -20.05 -16.20 1.24
N MET A 145 -19.49 -15.21 0.54
CA MET A 145 -19.42 -15.18 -0.92
C MET A 145 -18.03 -15.59 -1.45
N ALA A 146 -17.03 -15.70 -0.58
CA ALA A 146 -15.64 -15.87 -0.96
C ALA A 146 -15.39 -17.21 -1.67
N PRO A 147 -14.94 -17.19 -2.94
CA PRO A 147 -14.51 -18.41 -3.60
C PRO A 147 -13.18 -18.91 -3.02
N PRO A 148 -12.86 -20.21 -3.16
CA PRO A 148 -11.63 -20.80 -2.61
C PRO A 148 -10.36 -20.05 -3.02
N GLU A 149 -10.29 -19.57 -4.26
CA GLU A 149 -9.14 -18.83 -4.80
C GLU A 149 -8.94 -17.51 -4.07
N TRP A 150 -10.02 -16.83 -3.69
CA TRP A 150 -9.96 -15.60 -2.89
C TRP A 150 -9.39 -15.87 -1.50
N LEU A 151 -9.80 -16.98 -0.87
CA LEU A 151 -9.30 -17.37 0.45
C LEU A 151 -7.78 -17.62 0.42
N VAL A 152 -7.26 -18.23 -0.65
CA VAL A 152 -5.81 -18.41 -0.85
C VAL A 152 -5.11 -17.06 -0.98
N GLY A 153 -5.65 -16.15 -1.78
CA GLY A 153 -5.11 -14.78 -1.94
C GLY A 153 -5.11 -14.01 -0.62
N PHE A 154 -6.20 -14.07 0.13
CA PHE A 154 -6.31 -13.45 1.45
C PHE A 154 -5.32 -14.03 2.46
N ALA A 155 -5.19 -15.35 2.51
CA ALA A 155 -4.22 -16.02 3.39
C ALA A 155 -2.77 -15.62 3.02
N ALA A 156 -2.45 -15.55 1.74
CA ALA A 156 -1.14 -15.10 1.28
C ALA A 156 -0.84 -13.66 1.71
N LEU A 157 -1.80 -12.74 1.60
CA LEU A 157 -1.69 -11.37 2.10
C LEU A 157 -1.46 -11.36 3.61
N PHE A 158 -2.27 -12.08 4.36
CA PHE A 158 -2.18 -12.15 5.82
C PHE A 158 -0.80 -12.67 6.27
N ILE A 159 -0.35 -13.77 5.69
CA ILE A 159 0.96 -14.37 5.99
C ILE A 159 2.10 -13.42 5.63
N SER A 160 2.05 -12.79 4.44
CA SER A 160 3.08 -11.85 3.99
C SER A 160 3.24 -10.67 4.94
N HIS A 161 2.14 -10.08 5.40
CA HIS A 161 2.16 -8.99 6.39
C HIS A 161 2.64 -9.48 7.76
N GLY A 162 2.31 -10.73 8.14
CA GLY A 162 2.82 -11.37 9.35
C GLY A 162 4.34 -11.57 9.32
N ILE A 163 4.86 -12.07 8.21
CA ILE A 163 6.31 -12.20 8.00
C ILE A 163 6.98 -10.82 8.09
N SER A 164 6.41 -9.81 7.44
CA SER A 164 6.92 -8.43 7.52
C SER A 164 6.89 -7.88 8.95
N LEU A 165 5.85 -8.17 9.74
CA LEU A 165 5.77 -7.80 11.15
C LEU A 165 6.93 -8.42 11.94
N VAL A 166 7.18 -9.70 11.77
CA VAL A 166 8.24 -10.40 12.53
C VAL A 166 9.62 -9.90 12.09
N LEU A 167 9.90 -9.92 10.79
CA LEU A 167 11.23 -9.63 10.26
C LEU A 167 11.61 -8.15 10.37
N ASN A 168 10.69 -7.24 10.04
CA ASN A 168 11.01 -5.81 9.99
C ASN A 168 10.71 -5.13 11.33
N TYR A 169 9.49 -5.32 11.87
CA TYR A 169 9.07 -4.60 13.07
C TYR A 169 9.80 -5.10 14.31
N PHE A 170 9.82 -6.43 14.56
CA PHE A 170 10.46 -6.98 15.76
C PHE A 170 11.96 -7.20 15.57
N LEU A 171 12.40 -7.98 14.58
CA LEU A 171 13.80 -8.33 14.39
C LEU A 171 14.61 -7.19 13.78
N GLY A 172 14.04 -6.46 12.82
CA GLY A 172 14.65 -5.28 12.18
C GLY A 172 14.70 -4.03 13.06
N GLY A 173 14.08 -4.07 14.25
CA GLY A 173 14.15 -2.99 15.24
C GLY A 173 13.29 -1.76 14.93
N GLU A 174 12.38 -1.83 13.94
CA GLU A 174 11.46 -0.72 13.64
C GLU A 174 10.62 -0.31 14.85
N HIS A 175 10.28 -1.27 15.73
CA HIS A 175 9.54 -1.03 16.97
C HIS A 175 10.23 0.00 17.89
N LYS A 176 11.55 0.15 17.82
CA LYS A 176 12.31 1.13 18.61
C LYS A 176 12.15 2.55 18.07
N ALA A 177 12.13 2.69 16.74
CA ALA A 177 12.13 3.97 16.04
C ALA A 177 10.72 4.55 15.81
N GLN A 178 9.67 3.72 15.80
CA GLN A 178 8.31 4.16 15.51
C GLN A 178 7.58 4.61 16.79
N GLU A 179 6.90 5.75 16.70
CA GLU A 179 6.02 6.25 17.75
C GLU A 179 4.60 5.71 17.58
N LEU A 180 3.85 5.62 18.70
CA LEU A 180 2.48 5.10 18.71
C LEU A 180 1.53 5.86 17.77
N LYS A 181 1.63 7.21 17.75
CA LYS A 181 0.86 8.05 16.81
C LYS A 181 1.20 7.76 15.35
N GLY A 182 2.48 7.57 15.05
CA GLY A 182 2.95 7.22 13.72
C GLY A 182 2.39 5.88 13.23
N LEU A 183 2.36 4.88 14.10
CA LEU A 183 1.74 3.58 13.83
C LEU A 183 0.26 3.72 13.50
N MET A 184 -0.49 4.46 14.32
CA MET A 184 -1.92 4.68 14.12
C MET A 184 -2.23 5.36 12.78
N HIS A 185 -1.41 6.33 12.36
CA HIS A 185 -1.66 7.09 11.12
C HIS A 185 -1.19 6.40 9.84
N ALA A 186 -0.31 5.40 9.94
CA ALA A 186 0.28 4.75 8.77
C ALA A 186 -0.75 4.16 7.79
N PRO A 187 -1.81 3.44 8.22
CA PRO A 187 -2.79 2.84 7.32
C PRO A 187 -3.68 3.85 6.59
N TYR A 188 -3.89 5.05 7.16
CA TYR A 188 -4.82 6.03 6.58
C TYR A 188 -4.45 6.50 5.17
N LYS A 189 -3.18 6.48 4.81
CA LYS A 189 -2.75 6.82 3.44
C LYS A 189 -3.36 5.89 2.40
N ARG A 190 -3.46 4.61 2.70
CA ARG A 190 -4.07 3.61 1.80
C ARG A 190 -5.58 3.77 1.73
N ILE A 191 -6.22 4.08 2.87
CA ILE A 191 -7.66 4.29 2.90
C ILE A 191 -8.07 5.54 2.10
N VAL A 192 -7.25 6.59 2.09
CA VAL A 192 -7.47 7.77 1.23
C VAL A 192 -7.44 7.39 -0.25
N VAL A 193 -6.48 6.56 -0.67
CA VAL A 193 -6.41 6.06 -2.05
C VAL A 193 -7.65 5.25 -2.40
N LEU A 194 -8.06 4.34 -1.52
CA LEU A 194 -9.30 3.56 -1.70
C LEU A 194 -10.53 4.47 -1.77
N HIS A 195 -10.61 5.50 -0.92
CA HIS A 195 -11.70 6.46 -0.92
C HIS A 195 -11.83 7.18 -2.27
N VAL A 196 -10.72 7.71 -2.79
CA VAL A 196 -10.69 8.37 -4.11
C VAL A 196 -11.07 7.38 -5.22
N ALA A 197 -10.54 6.15 -5.16
CA ALA A 197 -10.84 5.11 -6.13
C ALA A 197 -12.33 4.73 -6.15
N ILE A 198 -12.96 4.60 -4.98
CA ILE A 198 -14.39 4.25 -4.87
C ILE A 198 -15.26 5.40 -5.39
N ILE A 199 -14.97 6.66 -5.03
CA ILE A 199 -15.75 7.80 -5.53
C ILE A 199 -15.63 7.89 -7.06
N ALA A 200 -14.41 7.95 -7.58
CA ALA A 200 -14.18 8.03 -9.02
C ALA A 200 -14.66 6.77 -9.76
N GLY A 201 -14.46 5.59 -9.14
CA GLY A 201 -14.90 4.30 -9.67
C GLY A 201 -16.42 4.18 -9.73
N GLY A 202 -17.13 4.69 -8.72
CA GLY A 202 -18.59 4.71 -8.70
C GLY A 202 -19.17 5.52 -9.89
N PHE A 203 -18.63 6.71 -10.17
CA PHE A 203 -18.98 7.45 -11.37
C PHE A 203 -18.62 6.69 -12.65
N GLY A 204 -17.46 6.04 -12.69
CA GLY A 204 -17.03 5.24 -13.83
C GLY A 204 -17.92 4.02 -14.06
N VAL A 205 -18.26 3.28 -13.02
CA VAL A 205 -19.19 2.13 -13.12
C VAL A 205 -20.55 2.60 -13.61
N ALA A 206 -21.07 3.71 -13.08
CA ALA A 206 -22.36 4.27 -13.51
C ALA A 206 -22.33 4.73 -15.01
N ALA A 207 -21.18 5.21 -15.49
CA ALA A 207 -21.05 5.70 -16.87
C ALA A 207 -20.82 4.56 -17.90
N PHE A 208 -20.13 3.50 -17.51
CA PHE A 208 -19.69 2.43 -18.42
C PHE A 208 -20.35 1.07 -18.13
N ASP A 209 -21.18 0.98 -17.11
CA ASP A 209 -21.85 -0.25 -16.63
C ASP A 209 -20.85 -1.43 -16.46
N SER A 210 -19.68 -1.12 -15.92
CA SER A 210 -18.60 -2.10 -15.79
C SER A 210 -17.75 -1.90 -14.52
N PRO A 211 -17.66 -2.90 -13.63
CA PRO A 211 -16.83 -2.84 -12.44
C PRO A 211 -15.31 -2.86 -12.77
N VAL A 212 -14.92 -3.17 -14.00
CA VAL A 212 -13.51 -3.11 -14.44
C VAL A 212 -12.94 -1.71 -14.28
N VAL A 213 -13.77 -0.67 -14.46
CA VAL A 213 -13.34 0.74 -14.27
C VAL A 213 -12.86 0.99 -12.85
N LEU A 214 -13.56 0.46 -11.85
CA LEU A 214 -13.16 0.56 -10.44
C LEU A 214 -11.82 -0.16 -10.21
N LEU A 215 -11.64 -1.35 -10.79
CA LEU A 215 -10.38 -2.09 -10.68
C LEU A 215 -9.21 -1.31 -11.29
N VAL A 216 -9.38 -0.78 -12.51
CA VAL A 216 -8.33 0.02 -13.17
C VAL A 216 -7.94 1.22 -12.32
N LEU A 217 -8.92 1.95 -11.80
CA LEU A 217 -8.68 3.10 -10.92
C LEU A 217 -7.93 2.70 -9.63
N LEU A 218 -8.35 1.61 -8.99
CA LEU A 218 -7.66 1.08 -7.81
C LEU A 218 -6.19 0.74 -8.10
N VAL A 219 -5.94 0.02 -9.20
CA VAL A 219 -4.57 -0.36 -9.59
C VAL A 219 -3.72 0.87 -9.88
N VAL A 220 -4.23 1.82 -10.67
CA VAL A 220 -3.49 3.05 -11.03
C VAL A 220 -3.19 3.91 -9.80
N LEU A 221 -4.18 4.13 -8.94
CA LEU A 221 -4.00 4.95 -7.73
C LEU A 221 -3.08 4.26 -6.71
N LYS A 222 -3.23 2.94 -6.52
CA LYS A 222 -2.35 2.16 -5.66
C LYS A 222 -0.92 2.20 -6.17
N LEU A 223 -0.70 1.96 -7.46
CA LEU A 223 0.61 2.02 -8.09
C LEU A 223 1.23 3.42 -7.94
N GLY A 224 0.47 4.47 -8.17
CA GLY A 224 0.91 5.86 -7.98
C GLY A 224 1.35 6.12 -6.53
N LEU A 225 0.59 5.66 -5.54
CA LEU A 225 0.95 5.78 -4.13
C LEU A 225 2.21 5.00 -3.80
N ASP A 226 2.32 3.75 -4.24
CA ASP A 226 3.45 2.87 -3.94
C ASP A 226 4.75 3.42 -4.55
N VAL A 227 4.70 3.91 -5.80
CA VAL A 227 5.82 4.58 -6.48
C VAL A 227 6.22 5.86 -5.74
N TRP A 228 5.25 6.68 -5.33
CA TRP A 228 5.52 7.90 -4.58
C TRP A 228 6.17 7.60 -3.22
N LEU A 229 5.68 6.62 -2.48
CA LEU A 229 6.24 6.18 -1.21
C LEU A 229 7.66 5.64 -1.39
N HIS A 230 7.88 4.79 -2.38
CA HIS A 230 9.19 4.24 -2.73
C HIS A 230 10.22 5.35 -3.01
N ASN A 231 9.88 6.32 -3.85
CA ASN A 231 10.75 7.45 -4.15
C ASN A 231 11.03 8.33 -2.91
N LYS A 232 10.03 8.54 -2.05
CA LYS A 232 10.19 9.31 -0.81
C LYS A 232 11.12 8.64 0.20
N GLU A 233 11.06 7.33 0.33
CA GLU A 233 11.96 6.56 1.20
C GLU A 233 13.40 6.63 0.73
N HIS A 234 13.65 6.51 -0.57
CA HIS A 234 14.97 6.66 -1.16
C HIS A 234 15.53 8.08 -0.97
N ALA A 235 14.72 9.11 -1.17
CA ALA A 235 15.13 10.50 -0.93
C ALA A 235 15.54 10.73 0.54
N ARG A 236 14.79 10.18 1.50
CA ARG A 236 15.12 10.25 2.93
C ARG A 236 16.40 9.49 3.28
N SER A 237 16.60 8.32 2.71
CA SER A 237 17.82 7.53 2.90
C SER A 237 19.05 8.29 2.41
N ASN A 238 19.00 8.85 1.22
CA ASN A 238 20.08 9.65 0.66
C ASN A 238 20.41 10.90 1.49
N ALA A 239 19.38 11.61 1.99
CA ALA A 239 19.55 12.76 2.86
C ALA A 239 20.19 12.40 4.22
N ARG A 240 19.91 11.22 4.77
CA ARG A 240 20.57 10.73 6.00
C ARG A 240 22.04 10.42 5.76
N VAL A 241 22.38 9.76 4.65
CA VAL A 241 23.77 9.45 4.29
C VAL A 241 24.57 10.73 4.09
N ALA A 242 24.02 11.72 3.37
CA ALA A 242 24.66 13.01 3.14
C ALA A 242 24.93 13.75 4.46
N ARG A 243 23.98 13.74 5.40
CA ARG A 243 24.19 14.37 6.72
C ARG A 243 25.25 13.65 7.56
N SER A 244 25.31 12.33 7.52
CA SER A 244 26.34 11.55 8.22
C SER A 244 27.74 11.83 7.68
N GLN A 245 27.89 12.07 6.38
CA GLN A 245 29.17 12.42 5.75
C GLN A 245 29.60 13.87 6.02
N ALA A 246 28.64 14.79 6.24
CA ALA A 246 28.95 16.18 6.56
C ALA A 246 29.39 16.41 8.02
N HIS A 247 29.20 15.41 8.88
CA HIS A 247 29.58 15.46 10.30
C HIS A 247 30.74 14.53 10.66
N ALA A 248 31.32 13.84 9.67
CA ALA A 248 32.52 13.02 9.80
C ALA A 248 33.76 13.73 9.24
#